data_50b5e87c679e88fdde6fa0520beff657
#
_entry.id   50b5e87c679e88fdde6fa0520beff657
#
_cell.length_a   1.000
_cell.length_b   1.000
_cell.length_c   1.000
_cell.angle_alpha   90.00
_cell.angle_beta   90.00
_cell.angle_gamma   90.00
#
_symmetry.space_group_name_H-M   'P 1'
#
loop_
_entity.id
_entity.type
_entity.pdbx_description
1 polymer ?
#
loop_
_entity_poly.entity_id
_entity_poly.type
_entity_poly.pdbx_seq_one_letter_code
_entity_poly.pdbx_strand_id
1 'polypeptide(L)'
;EIAPFVGFALFDFTVYWTHRFYHEIPVLWEFHSIHHSTEELDWVSGFRGHPFDGTLVAPAFIFLIAAGFSLELTGIFAVAQVLLGLFLHANVRWRLRPLHRLVITPEFHHWHHSNEKDAIWTNYSTFLPIWDLLFGTYFMPKDKRPQVYGVDEHIPDGIIEQLKYPLRDMGNPLW
;
A
#
# COMPACT_ATOMS: atom_id res chain seq x y z
N GLU A 1 4.91 29.83 1.63
CA GLU A 1 5.79 28.65 1.48
C GLU A 1 5.37 27.42 2.32
N ILE A 2 4.19 27.43 2.96
CA ILE A 2 3.65 26.28 3.75
C ILE A 2 2.91 25.29 2.84
N ALA A 3 2.41 25.74 1.69
CA ALA A 3 1.56 24.94 0.81
C ALA A 3 2.13 23.55 0.42
N PRO A 4 3.42 23.39 0.07
CA PRO A 4 3.96 22.06 -0.25
C PRO A 4 3.89 21.07 0.92
N PHE A 5 4.12 21.52 2.15
CA PHE A 5 4.07 20.66 3.34
C PHE A 5 2.63 20.23 3.67
N VAL A 6 1.68 21.17 3.54
CA VAL A 6 0.24 20.86 3.72
C VAL A 6 -0.22 19.92 2.60
N GLY A 7 0.17 20.20 1.35
CA GLY A 7 -0.14 19.34 0.21
C GLY A 7 0.41 17.92 0.40
N PHE A 8 1.66 17.78 0.86
CA PHE A 8 2.25 16.48 1.15
C PHE A 8 1.49 15.72 2.25
N ALA A 9 1.17 16.40 3.35
CA ALA A 9 0.42 15.77 4.45
C ALA A 9 -0.97 15.29 4.01
N LEU A 10 -1.67 16.10 3.21
CA LEU A 10 -2.98 15.74 2.65
C LEU A 10 -2.88 14.60 1.65
N PHE A 11 -1.83 14.59 0.81
CA PHE A 11 -1.56 13.50 -0.12
C PHE A 11 -1.34 12.19 0.63
N ASP A 12 -0.39 12.17 1.57
CA ASP A 12 -0.03 10.98 2.35
C ASP A 12 -1.20 10.45 3.19
N PHE A 13 -1.98 11.37 3.80
CA PHE A 13 -3.21 11.04 4.51
C PHE A 13 -4.26 10.36 3.60
N THR A 14 -4.46 10.90 2.40
CA THR A 14 -5.44 10.35 1.46
C THR A 14 -4.98 8.99 0.93
N VAL A 15 -3.67 8.83 0.64
CA VAL A 15 -3.09 7.54 0.23
C VAL A 15 -3.26 6.50 1.35
N TYR A 16 -2.99 6.87 2.62
CA TYR A 16 -3.22 5.97 3.77
C TYR A 16 -4.67 5.45 3.80
N TRP A 17 -5.67 6.33 3.71
CA TRP A 17 -7.07 5.92 3.75
C TRP A 17 -7.49 5.12 2.53
N THR A 18 -7.02 5.49 1.34
CA THR A 18 -7.30 4.72 0.13
C THR A 18 -6.72 3.31 0.26
N HIS A 19 -5.47 3.19 0.70
CA HIS A 19 -4.79 1.91 0.90
C HIS A 19 -5.53 1.04 1.94
N ARG A 20 -5.90 1.65 3.06
CA ARG A 20 -6.70 0.99 4.10
C ARG A 20 -8.04 0.48 3.55
N PHE A 21 -8.74 1.26 2.74
CA PHE A 21 -10.00 0.82 2.11
C PHE A 21 -9.80 -0.35 1.13
N TYR A 22 -8.66 -0.39 0.41
CA TYR A 22 -8.32 -1.52 -0.43
C TYR A 22 -8.14 -2.82 0.36
N HIS A 23 -7.80 -2.74 1.63
CA HIS A 23 -7.73 -3.90 2.52
C HIS A 23 -9.05 -4.22 3.23
N GLU A 24 -9.78 -3.21 3.70
CA GLU A 24 -10.93 -3.40 4.57
C GLU A 24 -12.26 -3.55 3.81
N ILE A 25 -12.33 -3.11 2.54
CA ILE A 25 -13.53 -3.24 1.70
C ILE A 25 -13.38 -4.46 0.81
N PRO A 26 -14.21 -5.52 0.96
CA PRO A 26 -14.02 -6.80 0.26
C PRO A 26 -13.87 -6.67 -1.25
N VAL A 27 -14.70 -5.87 -1.92
CA VAL A 27 -14.61 -5.69 -3.38
C VAL A 27 -13.31 -5.02 -3.82
N LEU A 28 -12.72 -4.14 -3.01
CA LEU A 28 -11.43 -3.50 -3.30
C LEU A 28 -10.28 -4.47 -3.01
N TRP A 29 -10.40 -5.27 -1.95
CA TRP A 29 -9.44 -6.32 -1.65
C TRP A 29 -9.24 -7.31 -2.79
N GLU A 30 -10.30 -7.67 -3.51
CA GLU A 30 -10.19 -8.56 -4.68
C GLU A 30 -9.17 -8.07 -5.72
N PHE A 31 -9.05 -6.75 -5.91
CA PHE A 31 -8.05 -6.14 -6.78
C PHE A 31 -6.67 -6.12 -6.13
N HIS A 32 -6.61 -5.76 -4.84
CA HIS A 32 -5.37 -5.56 -4.12
C HIS A 32 -4.72 -6.87 -3.66
N SER A 33 -5.51 -7.93 -3.48
CA SER A 33 -5.01 -9.27 -3.16
C SER A 33 -4.02 -9.81 -4.20
N ILE A 34 -4.16 -9.41 -5.47
CA ILE A 34 -3.20 -9.76 -6.52
C ILE A 34 -1.82 -9.16 -6.19
N HIS A 35 -1.76 -7.92 -5.68
CA HIS A 35 -0.54 -7.28 -5.22
C HIS A 35 0.06 -8.04 -4.02
N HIS A 36 -0.78 -8.40 -3.06
CA HIS A 36 -0.38 -9.14 -1.86
C HIS A 36 -0.07 -10.62 -2.10
N SER A 37 -0.43 -11.20 -3.24
CA SER A 37 -0.23 -12.64 -3.51
C SER A 37 1.23 -13.04 -3.77
N THR A 38 2.16 -12.09 -3.76
CA THR A 38 3.60 -12.37 -3.90
C THR A 38 4.14 -13.07 -2.65
N GLU A 39 4.70 -14.28 -2.81
CA GLU A 39 5.31 -15.05 -1.72
C GLU A 39 6.78 -14.67 -1.48
N GLU A 40 7.42 -14.01 -2.43
CA GLU A 40 8.78 -13.48 -2.33
C GLU A 40 8.77 -12.00 -2.68
N LEU A 41 9.08 -11.14 -1.71
CA LEU A 41 9.11 -9.69 -1.91
C LEU A 41 10.46 -9.24 -2.44
N ASP A 42 10.41 -8.52 -3.57
CA ASP A 42 11.51 -7.77 -4.14
C ASP A 42 10.98 -6.46 -4.78
N TRP A 43 11.86 -5.62 -5.29
CA TRP A 43 11.44 -4.35 -5.90
C TRP A 43 10.54 -4.53 -7.14
N VAL A 44 10.62 -5.67 -7.84
CA VAL A 44 9.76 -5.99 -8.99
C VAL A 44 8.34 -6.30 -8.53
N SER A 45 8.19 -6.88 -7.34
CA SER A 45 6.88 -7.13 -6.71
C SER A 45 6.05 -5.86 -6.55
N GLY A 46 6.69 -4.69 -6.45
CA GLY A 46 6.03 -3.40 -6.42
C GLY A 46 5.25 -3.06 -7.70
N PHE A 47 5.52 -3.75 -8.82
CA PHE A 47 4.74 -3.62 -10.06
C PHE A 47 3.66 -4.70 -10.20
N ARG A 48 3.67 -5.72 -9.33
CA ARG A 48 2.63 -6.74 -9.37
C ARG A 48 1.33 -6.15 -8.85
N GLY A 49 0.27 -6.27 -9.61
CA GLY A 49 -1.06 -5.81 -9.21
C GLY A 49 -2.02 -5.76 -10.38
N HIS A 50 -3.29 -5.65 -10.07
CA HIS A 50 -4.31 -5.39 -11.08
C HIS A 50 -4.18 -3.94 -11.58
N PRO A 51 -4.45 -3.62 -12.87
CA PRO A 51 -4.41 -2.23 -13.36
C PRO A 51 -5.32 -1.27 -12.58
N PHE A 52 -6.44 -1.77 -12.03
CA PHE A 52 -7.32 -0.99 -11.16
C PHE A 52 -6.66 -0.64 -9.82
N ASP A 53 -5.75 -1.45 -9.33
CA ASP A 53 -4.97 -1.20 -8.12
C ASP A 53 -4.05 0.04 -8.27
N GLY A 54 -3.62 0.33 -9.48
CA GLY A 54 -2.92 1.59 -9.81
C GLY A 54 -3.75 2.85 -9.53
N THR A 55 -5.06 2.73 -9.29
CA THR A 55 -5.92 3.84 -8.87
C THR A 55 -5.78 4.19 -7.38
N LEU A 56 -4.97 3.46 -6.61
CA LEU A 56 -4.75 3.72 -5.18
C LEU A 56 -4.28 5.16 -4.90
N VAL A 57 -3.45 5.70 -5.77
CA VAL A 57 -2.94 7.09 -5.67
C VAL A 57 -3.90 8.11 -6.29
N ALA A 58 -4.81 7.69 -7.17
CA ALA A 58 -5.69 8.60 -7.90
C ALA A 58 -6.59 9.48 -6.99
N PRO A 59 -7.19 8.97 -5.90
CA PRO A 59 -7.99 9.82 -5.01
C PRO A 59 -7.18 10.97 -4.40
N ALA A 60 -5.92 10.72 -4.00
CA ALA A 60 -5.05 11.75 -3.45
C ALA A 60 -4.69 12.79 -4.52
N PHE A 61 -4.40 12.35 -5.75
CA PHE A 61 -4.13 13.22 -6.88
C PHE A 61 -5.33 14.14 -7.19
N ILE A 62 -6.52 13.56 -7.34
CA ILE A 62 -7.77 14.29 -7.63
C ILE A 62 -8.09 15.27 -6.49
N PHE A 63 -7.97 14.81 -5.25
CA PHE A 63 -8.27 15.63 -4.07
C PHE A 63 -7.37 16.87 -4.00
N LEU A 64 -6.06 16.72 -4.20
CA LEU A 64 -5.13 17.85 -4.16
C LEU A 64 -5.42 18.86 -5.27
N ILE A 65 -5.68 18.41 -6.49
CA ILE A 65 -6.03 19.29 -7.61
C ILE A 65 -7.34 20.06 -7.30
N ALA A 66 -8.35 19.37 -6.77
CA ALA A 66 -9.62 19.99 -6.36
C ALA A 66 -9.44 20.99 -5.20
N ALA A 67 -8.47 20.75 -4.33
CA ALA A 67 -8.09 21.65 -3.23
C ALA A 67 -7.22 22.85 -3.71
N GLY A 68 -6.91 22.95 -5.00
CA GLY A 68 -6.18 24.09 -5.59
C GLY A 68 -4.66 23.96 -5.62
N PHE A 69 -4.12 22.75 -5.33
CA PHE A 69 -2.68 22.51 -5.51
C PHE A 69 -2.34 22.37 -7.00
N SER A 70 -1.14 22.78 -7.38
CA SER A 70 -0.71 22.71 -8.77
C SER A 70 -0.55 21.26 -9.24
N LEU A 71 -0.80 21.02 -10.54
CA LEU A 71 -0.58 19.74 -11.18
C LEU A 71 0.88 19.26 -11.04
N GLU A 72 1.82 20.20 -11.13
CA GLU A 72 3.26 19.93 -10.99
C GLU A 72 3.58 19.39 -9.59
N LEU A 73 3.15 20.06 -8.52
CA LEU A 73 3.40 19.65 -7.15
C LEU A 73 2.75 18.28 -6.86
N THR A 74 1.51 18.11 -7.27
CA THR A 74 0.78 16.86 -7.08
C THR A 74 1.42 15.70 -7.88
N GLY A 75 1.91 16.00 -9.08
CA GLY A 75 2.65 15.04 -9.90
C GLY A 75 3.98 14.61 -9.27
N ILE A 76 4.70 15.54 -8.63
CA ILE A 76 5.92 15.21 -7.88
C ILE A 76 5.62 14.21 -6.76
N PHE A 77 4.55 14.40 -6.00
CA PHE A 77 4.16 13.45 -4.94
C PHE A 77 3.77 12.08 -5.51
N ALA A 78 3.04 12.05 -6.61
CA ALA A 78 2.66 10.80 -7.25
C ALA A 78 3.88 10.01 -7.77
N VAL A 79 4.85 10.69 -8.40
CA VAL A 79 6.10 10.05 -8.83
C VAL A 79 6.91 9.56 -7.63
N ALA A 80 7.04 10.38 -6.58
CA ALA A 80 7.73 9.99 -5.36
C ALA A 80 7.08 8.76 -4.72
N GLN A 81 5.74 8.67 -4.72
CA GLN A 81 5.00 7.50 -4.23
C GLN A 81 5.36 6.23 -4.99
N VAL A 82 5.41 6.27 -6.33
CA VAL A 82 5.79 5.12 -7.15
C VAL A 82 7.22 4.67 -6.85
N LEU A 83 8.17 5.61 -6.86
CA LEU A 83 9.58 5.29 -6.59
C LEU A 83 9.79 4.74 -5.18
N LEU A 84 9.12 5.32 -4.19
CA LEU A 84 9.16 4.84 -2.83
C LEU A 84 8.52 3.46 -2.72
N GLY A 85 7.38 3.23 -3.38
CA GLY A 85 6.72 1.92 -3.43
C GLY A 85 7.66 0.82 -3.89
N LEU A 86 8.39 1.03 -4.98
CA LEU A 86 9.40 0.07 -5.46
C LEU A 86 10.51 -0.19 -4.43
N PHE A 87 10.98 0.87 -3.77
CA PHE A 87 12.00 0.75 -2.73
C PHE A 87 11.47 0.00 -1.49
N LEU A 88 10.23 0.22 -1.10
CA LEU A 88 9.62 -0.42 0.06
C LEU A 88 9.47 -1.94 -0.11
N HIS A 89 9.26 -2.41 -1.36
CA HIS A 89 9.23 -3.83 -1.69
C HIS A 89 10.62 -4.47 -1.80
N ALA A 90 11.69 -3.66 -1.89
CA ALA A 90 13.03 -4.19 -2.10
C ALA A 90 13.45 -5.17 -0.99
N ASN A 91 14.04 -6.29 -1.38
CA ASN A 91 14.54 -7.32 -0.45
C ASN A 91 15.82 -6.85 0.24
N VAL A 92 15.70 -5.82 1.07
CA VAL A 92 16.79 -5.27 1.88
C VAL A 92 16.60 -5.65 3.35
N ARG A 93 17.70 -6.03 4.01
CA ARG A 93 17.67 -6.48 5.41
C ARG A 93 18.11 -5.39 6.39
N TRP A 94 17.94 -4.12 6.02
CA TRP A 94 18.28 -3.01 6.88
C TRP A 94 17.32 -2.92 8.07
N ARG A 95 17.87 -2.83 9.27
CA ARG A 95 17.11 -2.58 10.49
C ARG A 95 17.22 -1.11 10.87
N LEU A 96 16.41 -0.28 10.22
CA LEU A 96 16.40 1.18 10.43
C LEU A 96 15.50 1.57 11.62
N ARG A 97 15.58 0.83 12.73
CA ARG A 97 14.70 0.96 13.91
C ARG A 97 14.52 2.37 14.44
N PRO A 98 15.57 3.23 14.55
CA PRO A 98 15.38 4.60 15.01
C PRO A 98 14.44 5.41 14.11
N LEU A 99 14.32 5.01 12.83
CA LEU A 99 13.52 5.70 11.83
C LEU A 99 12.08 5.19 11.69
N HIS A 100 11.76 4.00 12.24
CA HIS A 100 10.45 3.34 12.03
C HIS A 100 9.23 4.16 12.48
N ARG A 101 9.42 5.17 13.36
CA ARG A 101 8.34 6.08 13.78
C ARG A 101 8.37 7.42 13.07
N LEU A 102 9.34 7.64 12.20
CA LEU A 102 9.53 8.91 11.48
C LEU A 102 9.23 8.76 9.99
N VAL A 103 9.68 7.67 9.39
CA VAL A 103 9.49 7.38 7.96
C VAL A 103 9.20 5.90 7.77
N ILE A 104 8.49 5.59 6.68
CA ILE A 104 8.26 4.20 6.29
C ILE A 104 9.56 3.59 5.76
N THR A 105 9.78 2.34 6.09
CA THR A 105 10.97 1.57 5.72
C THR A 105 10.57 0.28 5.02
N PRO A 106 11.45 -0.38 4.25
CA PRO A 106 11.15 -1.70 3.71
C PRO A 106 10.71 -2.70 4.78
N GLU A 107 11.34 -2.71 5.97
CA GLU A 107 10.93 -3.61 7.06
C GLU A 107 9.48 -3.36 7.52
N PHE A 108 9.02 -2.10 7.55
CA PHE A 108 7.65 -1.74 7.87
C PHE A 108 6.67 -2.26 6.81
N HIS A 109 6.98 -2.04 5.54
CA HIS A 109 6.14 -2.46 4.42
C HIS A 109 6.16 -3.98 4.23
N HIS A 110 7.27 -4.64 4.54
CA HIS A 110 7.32 -6.10 4.57
C HIS A 110 6.37 -6.69 5.64
N TRP A 111 6.20 -6.04 6.79
CA TRP A 111 5.17 -6.42 7.76
C TRP A 111 3.75 -6.22 7.21
N HIS A 112 3.54 -5.17 6.42
CA HIS A 112 2.27 -4.95 5.73
C HIS A 112 1.93 -6.10 4.74
N HIS A 113 2.92 -6.61 4.02
CA HIS A 113 2.76 -7.75 3.11
C HIS A 113 2.78 -9.12 3.80
N SER A 114 2.96 -9.17 5.11
CA SER A 114 3.03 -10.44 5.82
C SER A 114 1.66 -11.09 5.97
N ASN A 115 1.60 -12.40 5.70
CA ASN A 115 0.42 -13.23 5.97
C ASN A 115 0.44 -13.84 7.39
N GLU A 116 1.29 -13.31 8.29
CA GLU A 116 1.25 -13.68 9.69
C GLU A 116 0.02 -13.07 10.37
N LYS A 117 -0.73 -13.87 11.13
CA LYS A 117 -2.02 -13.48 11.72
C LYS A 117 -2.03 -12.13 12.45
N ASP A 118 -0.95 -11.80 13.15
CA ASP A 118 -0.86 -10.56 13.93
C ASP A 118 -0.52 -9.34 13.05
N ALA A 119 -0.04 -9.56 11.82
CA ALA A 119 0.34 -8.53 10.86
C ALA A 119 -0.79 -8.15 9.91
N ILE A 120 -1.78 -9.03 9.76
CA ILE A 120 -2.92 -8.80 8.87
C ILE A 120 -3.64 -7.51 9.30
N TRP A 121 -3.97 -6.65 8.33
CA TRP A 121 -4.68 -5.37 8.52
C TRP A 121 -3.87 -4.32 9.32
N THR A 122 -2.57 -4.28 9.07
CA THR A 122 -1.65 -3.32 9.69
C THR A 122 -0.80 -2.58 8.66
N ASN A 123 -0.19 -1.46 9.07
CA ASN A 123 0.88 -0.77 8.34
C ASN A 123 0.47 -0.23 6.96
N TYR A 124 -0.62 0.51 6.86
CA TYR A 124 -1.13 1.04 5.58
C TYR A 124 -0.40 2.28 5.06
N SER A 125 0.34 3.00 5.90
CA SER A 125 1.08 4.20 5.50
C SER A 125 2.19 3.91 4.49
N THR A 126 2.48 4.89 3.63
CA THR A 126 3.48 4.76 2.58
C THR A 126 4.66 5.74 2.70
N PHE A 127 4.48 6.95 3.25
CA PHE A 127 5.57 7.89 3.55
C PHE A 127 5.82 8.03 5.05
N LEU A 128 4.78 8.38 5.80
CA LEU A 128 4.89 8.69 7.22
C LEU A 128 4.05 7.70 8.05
N PRO A 129 4.64 7.02 9.05
CA PRO A 129 3.90 6.07 9.90
C PRO A 129 2.92 6.76 10.87
N ILE A 130 2.84 8.08 10.84
CA ILE A 130 1.99 8.86 11.74
C ILE A 130 0.53 8.44 11.66
N TRP A 131 0.03 8.08 10.46
CA TRP A 131 -1.36 7.67 10.27
C TRP A 131 -1.63 6.32 10.92
N ASP A 132 -0.72 5.34 10.76
CA ASP A 132 -0.83 4.06 11.48
C ASP A 132 -0.75 4.23 12.98
N LEU A 133 0.10 5.15 13.46
CA LEU A 133 0.20 5.47 14.90
C LEU A 133 -1.08 6.12 15.42
N LEU A 134 -1.69 7.03 14.66
CA LEU A 134 -2.91 7.74 15.05
C LEU A 134 -4.16 6.85 14.98
N PHE A 135 -4.24 5.97 13.98
CA PHE A 135 -5.41 5.13 13.74
C PHE A 135 -5.25 3.69 14.25
N GLY A 136 -4.15 3.39 14.97
CA GLY A 136 -3.97 2.13 15.69
C GLY A 136 -3.62 0.93 14.81
N THR A 137 -3.11 1.16 13.59
CA THR A 137 -2.71 0.11 12.64
C THR A 137 -1.20 -0.11 12.58
N TYR A 138 -0.43 0.55 13.43
CA TYR A 138 1.03 0.42 13.47
C TYR A 138 1.46 -0.92 14.10
N PHE A 139 2.19 -1.74 13.33
CA PHE A 139 2.70 -3.04 13.77
C PHE A 139 4.19 -3.21 13.39
N MET A 140 5.07 -3.17 14.38
CA MET A 140 6.51 -3.36 14.21
C MET A 140 7.07 -4.13 15.41
N PRO A 141 6.93 -5.47 15.43
CA PRO A 141 7.39 -6.28 16.55
C PRO A 141 8.90 -6.23 16.70
N LYS A 142 9.36 -6.16 17.95
CA LYS A 142 10.80 -6.14 18.28
C LYS A 142 11.43 -7.48 17.92
N ASP A 143 12.62 -7.42 17.33
CA ASP A 143 13.51 -8.57 17.08
C ASP A 143 12.95 -9.65 16.13
N LYS A 144 11.83 -9.37 15.44
CA LYS A 144 11.22 -10.22 14.44
C LYS A 144 11.31 -9.61 13.05
N ARG A 145 11.15 -10.43 12.04
CA ARG A 145 10.91 -10.07 10.64
C ARG A 145 9.80 -10.98 10.12
N PRO A 146 8.98 -10.52 9.18
CA PRO A 146 8.00 -11.39 8.55
C PRO A 146 8.69 -12.58 7.86
N GLN A 147 8.06 -13.75 7.99
CA GLN A 147 8.55 -15.00 7.41
C GLN A 147 7.58 -15.57 6.38
N VAL A 148 6.32 -15.15 6.43
CA VAL A 148 5.26 -15.65 5.56
C VAL A 148 4.66 -14.47 4.82
N TYR A 149 4.66 -14.55 3.50
CA TYR A 149 4.06 -13.60 2.57
C TYR A 149 2.99 -14.31 1.73
N GLY A 150 2.30 -13.56 0.91
CA GLY A 150 1.22 -14.07 0.09
C GLY A 150 -0.14 -13.90 0.75
N VAL A 151 -1.14 -14.56 0.19
CA VAL A 151 -2.53 -14.58 0.65
C VAL A 151 -3.01 -16.02 0.73
N ASP A 152 -4.03 -16.30 1.56
CA ASP A 152 -4.57 -17.66 1.69
C ASP A 152 -5.40 -18.07 0.46
N GLU A 153 -5.96 -17.11 -0.25
CA GLU A 153 -6.73 -17.34 -1.47
C GLU A 153 -5.81 -17.71 -2.63
N HIS A 154 -6.29 -18.64 -3.46
CA HIS A 154 -5.57 -19.00 -4.68
C HIS A 154 -5.73 -17.90 -5.76
N ILE A 155 -4.68 -17.13 -5.99
CA ILE A 155 -4.60 -16.17 -7.09
C ILE A 155 -3.99 -16.88 -8.31
N PRO A 156 -4.64 -16.86 -9.48
CA PRO A 156 -4.11 -17.54 -10.67
C PRO A 156 -2.79 -16.91 -11.16
N ASP A 157 -1.94 -17.71 -11.81
CA ASP A 157 -0.62 -17.26 -12.29
C ASP A 157 -0.69 -16.47 -13.60
N GLY A 158 -1.71 -16.72 -14.44
CA GLY A 158 -1.84 -16.11 -15.76
C GLY A 158 -2.33 -14.65 -15.68
N ILE A 159 -1.76 -13.77 -16.53
CA ILE A 159 -2.14 -12.35 -16.57
C ILE A 159 -3.63 -12.17 -16.87
N ILE A 160 -4.18 -12.91 -17.84
CA ILE A 160 -5.59 -12.80 -18.25
C ILE A 160 -6.50 -13.27 -17.10
N GLU A 161 -6.11 -14.34 -16.42
CA GLU A 161 -6.84 -14.89 -15.29
C GLU A 161 -6.80 -13.91 -14.10
N GLN A 162 -5.66 -13.26 -13.82
CA GLN A 162 -5.53 -12.22 -12.80
C GLN A 162 -6.39 -10.98 -13.12
N LEU A 163 -6.46 -10.56 -14.40
CA LEU A 163 -7.35 -9.46 -14.79
C LEU A 163 -8.85 -9.77 -14.60
N LYS A 164 -9.22 -11.04 -14.67
CA LYS A 164 -10.61 -11.49 -14.44
C LYS A 164 -10.90 -11.83 -12.97
N TYR A 165 -9.86 -12.10 -12.20
CA TYR A 165 -9.98 -12.60 -10.84
C TYR A 165 -10.91 -11.76 -9.94
N PRO A 166 -10.77 -10.41 -9.88
CA PRO A 166 -11.67 -9.59 -9.06
C PRO A 166 -13.13 -9.58 -9.54
N LEU A 167 -13.37 -10.02 -10.78
CA LEU A 167 -14.71 -9.98 -11.40
C LEU A 167 -15.46 -11.32 -11.28
N ARG A 168 -14.80 -12.38 -10.77
CA ARG A 168 -15.34 -13.75 -10.78
C ARG A 168 -16.65 -13.88 -10.00
N ASP A 169 -16.79 -13.09 -8.94
CA ASP A 169 -17.94 -13.14 -8.04
C ASP A 169 -18.83 -11.88 -8.12
N MET A 170 -18.46 -10.90 -8.98
CA MET A 170 -19.28 -9.72 -9.22
C MET A 170 -20.59 -10.07 -9.94
N GLY A 171 -21.62 -10.28 -9.18
CA GLY A 171 -22.95 -10.75 -9.65
C GLY A 171 -23.54 -11.81 -8.70
N ASN A 172 -22.76 -12.27 -7.74
CA ASN A 172 -23.27 -13.09 -6.65
C ASN A 172 -24.00 -12.17 -5.64
N PRO A 173 -25.30 -12.36 -5.39
CA PRO A 173 -26.06 -11.50 -4.46
C PRO A 173 -25.64 -11.60 -2.98
N LEU A 174 -24.60 -12.35 -2.68
CA LEU A 174 -24.06 -12.53 -1.32
C LEU A 174 -22.81 -11.68 -1.04
N TRP A 175 -22.53 -10.69 -1.91
CA TRP A 175 -21.47 -9.70 -1.71
C TRP A 175 -21.98 -8.52 -0.90
#